data_bbac45b9786725449a0336e7bc55bf67
#
_entry.id   bbac45b9786725449a0336e7bc55bf67
#
_cell.length_a   1.000
_cell.length_b   1.000
_cell.length_c   1.000
_cell.angle_alpha   90.00
_cell.angle_beta   90.00
_cell.angle_gamma   90.00
#
_symmetry.space_group_name_H-M   'P 1'
#
loop_
_entity.id
_entity.type
_entity.pdbx_description
1 polymer ?
#
loop_
_entity_poly.entity_id
_entity_poly.type
_entity_poly.pdbx_seq_one_letter_code
_entity_poly.pdbx_strand_id
1 'polypeptide(L)'
;MSTADLKTPIAQRIAASLARQGMMTHLDAKLLRVEKGEVEVALPFGDKVTQQQGGFHGGAIGALADIAGGYAGLTVLPEGMEIVTAEYKINFLSGHQEGELRAVGKVVKGGKRIIVTTVEVFHIDAQGKKSMCAVMQQTLVPVPQTY
;
A
#
# COMPACT_ATOMS: atom_id res chain seq x y z
N MET A 1 11.39 9.41 -9.79
CA MET A 1 11.57 9.29 -8.33
C MET A 1 13.01 8.99 -8.00
N SER A 2 13.55 9.74 -7.08
CA SER A 2 14.94 9.56 -6.63
C SER A 2 15.05 8.27 -5.80
N THR A 3 16.03 7.40 -6.09
CA THR A 3 16.38 6.24 -5.25
C THR A 3 16.82 6.64 -3.83
N ALA A 4 16.92 7.95 -3.54
CA ALA A 4 17.25 8.48 -2.22
C ALA A 4 16.15 8.23 -1.18
N ASP A 5 14.88 8.20 -1.63
CA ASP A 5 13.72 8.04 -0.74
C ASP A 5 13.59 6.65 -0.10
N LEU A 6 14.36 5.67 -0.58
CA LEU A 6 14.38 4.30 -0.06
C LEU A 6 15.66 3.93 0.72
N LYS A 7 16.50 4.91 1.07
CA LYS A 7 17.78 4.67 1.77
C LYS A 7 17.70 4.73 3.30
N THR A 8 16.60 5.22 3.85
CA THR A 8 16.44 5.28 5.30
C THR A 8 16.31 3.88 5.92
N PRO A 9 16.69 3.67 7.20
CA PRO A 9 16.53 2.37 7.85
C PRO A 9 15.09 1.83 7.80
N ILE A 10 14.09 2.69 7.99
CA ILE A 10 12.68 2.27 7.92
C ILE A 10 12.29 1.88 6.48
N ALA A 11 12.75 2.60 5.48
CA ALA A 11 12.48 2.24 4.08
C ALA A 11 13.13 0.91 3.70
N GLN A 12 14.34 0.64 4.15
CA GLN A 12 15.02 -0.65 3.94
C GLN A 12 14.29 -1.79 4.65
N ARG A 13 13.81 -1.57 5.88
CA ARG A 13 12.99 -2.54 6.61
C ARG A 13 11.70 -2.87 5.87
N ILE A 14 11.00 -1.85 5.37
CA ILE A 14 9.76 -2.03 4.61
C ILE A 14 10.03 -2.74 3.29
N ALA A 15 11.09 -2.38 2.58
CA ALA A 15 11.48 -3.05 1.33
C ALA A 15 11.78 -4.54 1.56
N ALA A 16 12.50 -4.88 2.62
CA ALA A 16 12.78 -6.27 2.99
C ALA A 16 11.50 -7.03 3.39
N SER A 17 10.60 -6.39 4.13
CA SER A 17 9.31 -6.96 4.50
C SER A 17 8.45 -7.23 3.26
N LEU A 18 8.33 -6.26 2.35
CA LEU A 18 7.57 -6.40 1.10
C LEU A 18 8.10 -7.56 0.25
N ALA A 19 9.42 -7.69 0.13
CA ALA A 19 10.07 -8.76 -0.63
C ALA A 19 9.77 -10.17 -0.08
N ARG A 20 9.40 -10.29 1.20
CA ARG A 20 9.01 -11.55 1.83
C ARG A 20 7.53 -11.90 1.63
N GLN A 21 6.74 -10.98 1.12
CA GLN A 21 5.32 -11.21 0.86
C GLN A 21 5.14 -11.87 -0.51
N GLY A 22 4.88 -13.18 -0.51
CA GLY A 22 4.69 -13.94 -1.74
C GLY A 22 3.60 -13.38 -2.65
N MET A 23 2.48 -12.93 -2.07
CA MET A 23 1.39 -12.30 -2.83
C MET A 23 1.85 -11.02 -3.52
N MET A 24 2.55 -10.13 -2.82
CA MET A 24 3.02 -8.86 -3.40
C MET A 24 4.08 -9.09 -4.47
N THR A 25 4.96 -10.07 -4.29
CA THR A 25 5.93 -10.49 -5.30
C THR A 25 5.21 -11.05 -6.54
N HIS A 26 4.19 -11.89 -6.34
CA HIS A 26 3.39 -12.45 -7.44
C HIS A 26 2.66 -11.35 -8.24
N LEU A 27 2.17 -10.32 -7.58
CA LEU A 27 1.46 -9.20 -8.20
C LEU A 27 2.40 -8.13 -8.79
N ASP A 28 3.72 -8.28 -8.62
CA ASP A 28 4.73 -7.31 -9.03
C ASP A 28 4.57 -5.93 -8.35
N ALA A 29 4.08 -5.90 -7.11
CA ALA A 29 3.97 -4.67 -6.35
C ALA A 29 5.34 -4.06 -6.03
N LYS A 30 5.46 -2.74 -6.12
CA LYS A 30 6.73 -2.01 -5.96
C LYS A 30 6.60 -0.89 -4.94
N LEU A 31 7.53 -0.86 -4.01
CA LEU A 31 7.67 0.25 -3.07
C LEU A 31 8.25 1.47 -3.81
N LEU A 32 7.55 2.59 -3.77
CA LEU A 32 7.97 3.82 -4.45
C LEU A 32 8.53 4.87 -3.50
N ARG A 33 7.90 5.06 -2.34
CA ARG A 33 8.27 6.12 -1.40
C ARG A 33 7.94 5.72 0.03
N VAL A 34 8.82 6.07 0.97
CA VAL A 34 8.62 5.89 2.41
C VAL A 34 9.00 7.18 3.13
N GLU A 35 8.05 7.76 3.81
CA GLU A 35 8.23 8.88 4.74
C GLU A 35 7.52 8.55 6.06
N LYS A 36 7.86 9.28 7.12
CA LYS A 36 7.17 9.09 8.39
C LYS A 36 5.68 9.40 8.26
N GLY A 37 4.85 8.39 8.47
CA GLY A 37 3.39 8.51 8.37
C GLY A 37 2.85 8.41 6.94
N GLU A 38 3.69 8.17 5.93
CA GLU A 38 3.23 8.07 4.54
C GLU A 38 4.05 7.07 3.74
N VAL A 39 3.37 6.17 3.02
CA VAL A 39 4.02 5.17 2.14
C VAL A 39 3.26 5.08 0.82
N GLU A 40 4.00 5.00 -0.28
CA GLU A 40 3.46 4.82 -1.63
C GLU A 40 3.95 3.50 -2.23
N VAL A 41 2.99 2.71 -2.76
CA VAL A 41 3.24 1.42 -3.40
C VAL A 41 2.53 1.41 -4.76
N ALA A 42 3.19 0.85 -5.77
CA ALA A 42 2.63 0.73 -7.13
C ALA A 42 2.28 -0.73 -7.47
N LEU A 43 1.30 -0.89 -8.36
CA LEU A 43 0.86 -2.16 -8.92
C LEU A 43 0.68 -2.02 -10.42
N PRO A 44 1.50 -2.69 -11.27
CA PRO A 44 1.34 -2.62 -12.71
C PRO A 44 0.12 -3.42 -13.18
N PHE A 45 -0.49 -2.98 -14.29
CA PHE A 45 -1.52 -3.77 -14.96
C PHE A 45 -0.93 -5.04 -15.60
N GLY A 46 -1.70 -6.11 -15.61
CA GLY A 46 -1.33 -7.37 -16.23
C GLY A 46 -2.34 -8.47 -15.90
N ASP A 47 -2.16 -9.65 -16.46
CA ASP A 47 -3.11 -10.77 -16.32
C ASP A 47 -3.32 -11.19 -14.85
N LYS A 48 -2.30 -11.04 -14.01
CA LYS A 48 -2.35 -11.46 -12.59
C LYS A 48 -3.28 -10.61 -11.73
N VAL A 49 -3.67 -9.43 -12.20
CA VAL A 49 -4.45 -8.46 -11.42
C VAL A 49 -5.81 -8.17 -12.01
N THR A 50 -6.21 -8.92 -13.06
CA THR A 50 -7.46 -8.68 -13.76
C THR A 50 -8.65 -9.43 -13.16
N GLN A 51 -9.83 -8.86 -13.29
CA GLN A 51 -11.12 -9.54 -13.08
C GLN A 51 -11.76 -9.89 -14.44
N GLN A 52 -12.91 -10.56 -14.43
CA GLN A 52 -13.56 -11.12 -15.62
C GLN A 52 -13.97 -10.08 -16.69
N GLN A 53 -14.05 -8.81 -16.34
CA GLN A 53 -14.36 -7.72 -17.29
C GLN A 53 -13.08 -7.09 -17.88
N GLY A 54 -11.90 -7.62 -17.52
CA GLY A 54 -10.61 -7.19 -18.05
C GLY A 54 -9.96 -6.01 -17.35
N GLY A 55 -10.56 -5.48 -16.29
CA GLY A 55 -9.98 -4.40 -15.49
C GLY A 55 -9.24 -4.89 -14.25
N PHE A 56 -8.64 -3.97 -13.50
CA PHE A 56 -8.05 -4.30 -12.20
C PHE A 56 -9.09 -4.92 -11.26
N HIS A 57 -8.74 -6.05 -10.70
CA HIS A 57 -9.58 -6.75 -9.72
C HIS A 57 -9.65 -5.94 -8.41
N GLY A 58 -10.86 -5.80 -7.86
CA GLY A 58 -11.04 -5.11 -6.56
C GLY A 58 -10.23 -5.73 -5.43
N GLY A 59 -10.04 -7.06 -5.44
CA GLY A 59 -9.16 -7.75 -4.49
C GLY A 59 -7.69 -7.32 -4.60
N ALA A 60 -7.19 -7.09 -5.81
CA ALA A 60 -5.84 -6.59 -6.04
C ALA A 60 -5.70 -5.12 -5.57
N ILE A 61 -6.70 -4.29 -5.88
CA ILE A 61 -6.75 -2.89 -5.40
C ILE A 61 -6.78 -2.85 -3.88
N GLY A 62 -7.62 -3.68 -3.25
CA GLY A 62 -7.72 -3.78 -1.78
C GLY A 62 -6.43 -4.24 -1.13
N ALA A 63 -5.77 -5.25 -1.70
CA ALA A 63 -4.48 -5.73 -1.22
C ALA A 63 -3.39 -4.64 -1.30
N LEU A 64 -3.33 -3.90 -2.41
CA LEU A 64 -2.39 -2.79 -2.58
C LEU A 64 -2.64 -1.68 -1.56
N ALA A 65 -3.90 -1.30 -1.37
CA ALA A 65 -4.28 -0.28 -0.39
C ALA A 65 -3.96 -0.71 1.04
N ASP A 66 -4.25 -1.98 1.40
CA ASP A 66 -3.93 -2.55 2.71
C ASP A 66 -2.43 -2.47 3.02
N ILE A 67 -1.58 -2.81 2.06
CA ILE A 67 -0.13 -2.75 2.19
C ILE A 67 0.35 -1.30 2.37
N ALA A 68 -0.14 -0.37 1.58
CA ALA A 68 0.27 1.04 1.66
C ALA A 68 -0.09 1.64 3.04
N GLY A 69 -1.31 1.41 3.50
CA GLY A 69 -1.77 1.86 4.81
C GLY A 69 -1.06 1.16 5.96
N GLY A 70 -0.85 -0.15 5.86
CA GLY A 70 -0.13 -0.94 6.86
C GLY A 70 1.31 -0.46 7.04
N TYR A 71 2.04 -0.27 5.96
CA TYR A 71 3.41 0.26 6.04
C TYR A 71 3.47 1.73 6.49
N ALA A 72 2.50 2.56 6.11
CA ALA A 72 2.41 3.91 6.66
C ALA A 72 2.31 3.86 8.20
N GLY A 73 1.46 2.97 8.74
CA GLY A 73 1.36 2.72 10.18
C GLY A 73 2.67 2.21 10.80
N LEU A 74 3.37 1.32 10.11
CA LEU A 74 4.65 0.79 10.60
C LEU A 74 5.72 1.88 10.77
N THR A 75 5.71 2.92 9.94
CA THR A 75 6.69 4.03 10.01
C THR A 75 6.62 4.82 11.30
N VAL A 76 5.52 4.76 12.05
CA VAL A 76 5.32 5.52 13.30
C VAL A 76 5.47 4.64 14.55
N LEU A 77 5.82 3.35 14.38
CA LEU A 77 6.07 2.44 15.47
C LEU A 77 7.56 2.35 15.83
N PRO A 78 7.88 2.06 17.12
CA PRO A 78 9.26 1.77 17.51
C PRO A 78 9.77 0.47 16.88
N GLU A 79 11.08 0.27 16.87
CA GLU A 79 11.70 -1.00 16.47
C GLU A 79 11.16 -2.17 17.30
N GLY A 80 11.12 -3.36 16.69
CA GLY A 80 10.62 -4.57 17.32
C GLY A 80 9.11 -4.71 17.28
N MET A 81 8.40 -3.73 16.74
CA MET A 81 6.94 -3.79 16.53
C MET A 81 6.60 -4.09 15.08
N GLU A 82 5.45 -4.71 14.90
CA GLU A 82 4.85 -5.03 13.61
C GLU A 82 3.39 -4.56 13.59
N ILE A 83 2.76 -4.59 12.44
CA ILE A 83 1.39 -4.15 12.21
C ILE A 83 0.52 -5.34 11.78
N VAL A 84 -0.69 -5.41 12.32
CA VAL A 84 -1.75 -6.31 11.85
C VAL A 84 -2.98 -5.49 11.51
N THR A 85 -3.55 -5.71 10.34
CA THR A 85 -4.81 -5.07 9.94
C THR A 85 -5.99 -5.72 10.66
N ALA A 86 -6.76 -4.92 11.41
CA ALA A 86 -7.99 -5.39 12.07
C ALA A 86 -9.18 -5.34 11.11
N GLU A 87 -9.31 -4.27 10.34
CA GLU A 87 -10.36 -4.08 9.35
C GLU A 87 -10.00 -2.95 8.38
N TYR A 88 -10.65 -2.94 7.24
CA TYR A 88 -10.71 -1.76 6.39
C TYR A 88 -12.06 -1.67 5.66
N LYS A 89 -12.41 -0.45 5.31
CA LYS A 89 -13.53 -0.16 4.42
C LYS A 89 -12.99 0.54 3.18
N ILE A 90 -13.30 0.01 2.00
CA ILE A 90 -12.85 0.55 0.73
C ILE A 90 -14.05 0.91 -0.17
N ASN A 91 -13.93 2.03 -0.89
CA ASN A 91 -14.83 2.38 -1.98
C ASN A 91 -14.06 2.35 -3.29
N PHE A 92 -14.58 1.61 -4.27
CA PHE A 92 -14.09 1.62 -5.63
C PHE A 92 -14.85 2.68 -6.42
N LEU A 93 -14.12 3.61 -7.04
CA LEU A 93 -14.69 4.79 -7.68
C LEU A 93 -14.68 4.69 -9.21
N SER A 94 -13.70 3.98 -9.78
CA SER A 94 -13.57 3.79 -11.23
C SER A 94 -12.79 2.55 -11.57
N GLY A 95 -13.05 1.96 -12.76
CA GLY A 95 -12.33 0.80 -13.28
C GLY A 95 -11.36 1.20 -14.40
N HIS A 96 -10.24 0.49 -14.51
CA HIS A 96 -9.19 0.73 -15.51
C HIS A 96 -8.62 -0.58 -16.02
N GLN A 97 -8.15 -0.57 -17.28
CA GLN A 97 -7.70 -1.76 -18.01
C GLN A 97 -6.26 -1.63 -18.52
N GLU A 98 -5.51 -0.66 -18.03
CA GLU A 98 -4.12 -0.40 -18.46
C GLU A 98 -3.36 0.35 -17.37
N GLY A 99 -2.09 0.68 -17.64
CA GLY A 99 -1.28 1.55 -16.80
C GLY A 99 -0.84 0.92 -15.49
N GLU A 100 -0.88 1.69 -14.43
CA GLU A 100 -0.54 1.22 -13.09
C GLU A 100 -1.44 1.87 -12.04
N LEU A 101 -1.54 1.22 -10.90
CA LEU A 101 -2.13 1.80 -9.70
C LEU A 101 -1.03 2.29 -8.77
N ARG A 102 -1.28 3.39 -8.06
CA ARG A 102 -0.44 3.89 -6.97
C ARG A 102 -1.31 4.12 -5.74
N ALA A 103 -1.01 3.40 -4.69
CA ALA A 103 -1.67 3.56 -3.41
C ALA A 103 -0.80 4.40 -2.48
N VAL A 104 -1.37 5.47 -1.94
CA VAL A 104 -0.72 6.36 -0.99
C VAL A 104 -1.41 6.21 0.36
N GLY A 105 -0.73 5.53 1.28
CA GLY A 105 -1.21 5.35 2.65
C GLY A 105 -0.71 6.47 3.56
N LYS A 106 -1.59 7.00 4.40
CA LYS A 106 -1.27 8.08 5.36
C LYS A 106 -1.81 7.76 6.73
N VAL A 107 -1.00 7.97 7.76
CA VAL A 107 -1.44 7.87 9.15
C VAL A 107 -2.34 9.07 9.48
N VAL A 108 -3.57 8.78 9.91
CA VAL A 108 -4.49 9.79 10.46
C VAL A 108 -4.13 10.06 11.91
N LYS A 109 -3.96 8.98 12.69
CA LYS A 109 -3.55 9.04 14.08
C LYS A 109 -2.78 7.78 14.45
N GLY A 110 -1.60 7.95 15.02
CA GLY A 110 -0.82 6.89 15.65
C GLY A 110 -1.21 6.71 17.11
N GLY A 111 -1.17 5.48 17.58
CA GLY A 111 -1.46 5.14 18.98
C GLY A 111 -0.78 3.83 19.38
N LYS A 112 -0.76 3.54 20.67
CA LYS A 112 -0.16 2.31 21.19
C LYS A 112 -1.06 1.08 20.98
N ARG A 113 -2.39 1.28 20.94
CA ARG A 113 -3.38 0.23 20.81
C ARG A 113 -3.90 0.05 19.41
N ILE A 114 -4.17 1.17 18.74
CA ILE A 114 -4.63 1.21 17.36
C ILE A 114 -3.96 2.36 16.61
N ILE A 115 -3.79 2.16 15.30
CA ILE A 115 -3.41 3.20 14.36
C ILE A 115 -4.48 3.24 13.28
N VAL A 116 -4.95 4.43 12.94
CA VAL A 116 -5.89 4.64 11.82
C VAL A 116 -5.12 5.23 10.66
N THR A 117 -5.26 4.62 9.49
CA THR A 117 -4.71 5.12 8.23
C THR A 117 -5.82 5.34 7.21
N THR A 118 -5.59 6.26 6.29
CA THR A 118 -6.36 6.41 5.06
C THR A 118 -5.48 6.09 3.87
N VAL A 119 -6.08 5.59 2.79
CA VAL A 119 -5.37 5.30 1.54
C VAL A 119 -6.16 5.85 0.38
N GLU A 120 -5.47 6.58 -0.48
CA GLU A 120 -5.97 6.97 -1.79
C GLU A 120 -5.26 6.13 -2.84
N VAL A 121 -6.03 5.49 -3.73
CA VAL A 121 -5.49 4.73 -4.84
C VAL A 121 -5.74 5.50 -6.13
N PHE A 122 -4.66 5.76 -6.85
CA PHE A 122 -4.68 6.48 -8.12
C PHE A 122 -4.36 5.55 -9.27
N HIS A 123 -5.05 5.73 -10.37
CA HIS A 123 -4.68 5.16 -11.66
C HIS A 123 -3.78 6.14 -12.42
N ILE A 124 -2.69 5.63 -12.96
CA ILE A 124 -1.78 6.37 -13.84
C ILE A 124 -1.88 5.73 -15.22
N ASP A 125 -2.37 6.46 -16.21
CA ASP A 125 -2.51 5.97 -17.57
C ASP A 125 -1.19 6.02 -18.36
N ALA A 126 -1.21 5.54 -19.61
CA ALA A 126 -0.04 5.50 -20.48
C ALA A 126 0.55 6.90 -20.77
N GLN A 127 -0.24 7.96 -20.64
CA GLN A 127 0.19 9.34 -20.82
C GLN A 127 0.61 10.00 -19.50
N GLY A 128 0.58 9.27 -18.39
CA GLY A 128 0.92 9.77 -17.06
C GLY A 128 -0.21 10.53 -16.37
N LYS A 129 -1.44 10.51 -16.90
CA LYS A 129 -2.59 11.16 -16.28
C LYS A 129 -2.98 10.37 -15.03
N LYS A 130 -3.13 11.10 -13.93
CA LYS A 130 -3.48 10.57 -12.61
C LYS A 130 -4.95 10.80 -12.33
N SER A 131 -5.67 9.74 -11.94
CA SER A 131 -7.07 9.83 -11.51
C SER A 131 -7.30 8.93 -10.31
N MET A 132 -8.11 9.39 -9.35
CA MET A 132 -8.44 8.61 -8.16
C MET A 132 -9.39 7.46 -8.53
N CYS A 133 -9.07 6.23 -8.16
CA CYS A 133 -9.88 5.06 -8.46
C CYS A 133 -10.39 4.31 -7.24
N ALA A 134 -9.84 4.55 -6.04
CA ALA A 134 -10.36 4.00 -4.80
C ALA A 134 -9.93 4.84 -3.59
N VAL A 135 -10.71 4.75 -2.52
CA VAL A 135 -10.38 5.33 -1.21
C VAL A 135 -10.65 4.31 -0.12
N MET A 136 -9.79 4.27 0.89
CA MET A 136 -9.87 3.29 1.98
C MET A 136 -9.58 3.96 3.33
N GLN A 137 -10.25 3.51 4.38
CA GLN A 137 -9.87 3.77 5.77
C GLN A 137 -9.64 2.45 6.48
N GLN A 138 -8.58 2.39 7.29
CA GLN A 138 -8.06 1.15 7.86
C GLN A 138 -7.75 1.33 9.33
N THR A 139 -8.06 0.29 10.12
CA THR A 139 -7.64 0.18 11.52
C THR A 139 -6.54 -0.87 11.63
N LEU A 140 -5.42 -0.47 12.21
CA LEU A 140 -4.25 -1.29 12.43
C LEU A 140 -4.02 -1.52 13.93
N VAL A 141 -3.50 -2.70 14.25
CA VAL A 141 -3.13 -3.07 15.62
C VAL A 141 -1.62 -3.30 15.69
N PRO A 142 -0.89 -2.52 16.52
CA PRO A 142 0.52 -2.79 16.78
C PRO A 142 0.68 -4.11 17.57
N VAL A 143 1.63 -4.93 17.11
CA VAL A 143 1.96 -6.21 17.77
C VAL A 143 3.49 -6.37 17.83
N PRO A 144 4.04 -7.17 18.76
CA PRO A 144 5.45 -7.49 18.74
C PRO A 144 5.84 -8.23 17.45
N GLN A 145 7.00 -7.90 16.88
CA GLN A 145 7.57 -8.64 15.76
C GLN A 145 8.09 -10.00 16.25
N THR A 146 7.73 -11.09 15.56
CA THR A 146 8.04 -12.46 15.97
C THR A 146 8.93 -13.21 14.97
N TYR A 147 9.45 -12.54 13.94
CA TYR A 147 10.29 -13.13 12.88
C TYR A 147 11.51 -12.27 12.55
#